data_5cada0d6fa53e25782f97aa88d62280b
#
_entry.id   5cada0d6fa53e25782f97aa88d62280b
#
_cell.length_a   1.000
_cell.length_b   1.000
_cell.length_c   1.000
_cell.angle_alpha   90.00
_cell.angle_beta   90.00
_cell.angle_gamma   90.00
#
_symmetry.space_group_name_H-M   'P 1'
#
loop_
_entity.id
_entity.type
_entity.pdbx_description
1 polymer ?
#
loop_
_entity_poly.entity_id
_entity_poly.type
_entity_poly.pdbx_seq_one_letter_code
_entity_poly.pdbx_strand_id
1 'polypeptide(L)'
;MRTALSSFLRNPSKFSPLTQTLRPDKLADIQTDGSFTRGNVSRTAVILHTTDLQEHKLINTYFDHKNSGESEWCSILNGLQYAIKKDQGSVELENDCLPVIQQLIYRKQPRKEYLAYYYISILKEIKQMDYVGVRWIPREFNRADELFRL
;
A
#
# COMPACT_ATOMS: atom_id res chain seq x y z
N MET A 1 -4.76 2.31 -29.41
CA MET A 1 -3.86 1.45 -28.62
C MET A 1 -4.11 1.69 -27.13
N ARG A 2 -4.20 0.63 -26.38
CA ARG A 2 -4.42 0.76 -24.95
C ARG A 2 -3.11 0.94 -24.23
N THR A 3 -3.09 1.87 -23.29
CA THR A 3 -1.95 2.03 -22.40
C THR A 3 -1.94 0.90 -21.36
N ALA A 4 -0.80 0.65 -20.75
CA ALA A 4 -0.71 -0.30 -19.62
C ALA A 4 -1.68 0.07 -18.50
N LEU A 5 -1.92 1.38 -18.30
CA LEU A 5 -2.88 1.89 -17.34
C LEU A 5 -4.31 1.41 -17.65
N SER A 6 -4.75 1.53 -18.91
CA SER A 6 -6.08 1.07 -19.30
C SER A 6 -6.25 -0.43 -19.08
N SER A 7 -5.23 -1.23 -19.39
CA SER A 7 -5.24 -2.67 -19.14
C SER A 7 -5.33 -2.98 -17.65
N PHE A 8 -4.60 -2.25 -16.82
CA PHE A 8 -4.64 -2.40 -15.35
C PHE A 8 -6.03 -2.10 -14.81
N LEU A 9 -6.65 -1.00 -15.23
CA LEU A 9 -7.97 -0.61 -14.77
C LEU A 9 -9.05 -1.62 -15.18
N ARG A 10 -8.86 -2.31 -16.30
CA ARG A 10 -9.82 -3.33 -16.75
C ARG A 10 -9.76 -4.62 -15.96
N ASN A 11 -8.63 -4.89 -15.32
CA ASN A 11 -8.42 -6.09 -14.53
C ASN A 11 -8.00 -5.71 -13.11
N PRO A 12 -8.87 -4.97 -12.37
CA PRO A 12 -8.51 -4.53 -11.02
C PRO A 12 -8.31 -5.69 -10.06
N SER A 13 -8.81 -6.90 -10.42
CA SER A 13 -8.63 -8.09 -9.60
C SER A 13 -7.23 -8.70 -9.69
N LYS A 14 -6.41 -8.25 -10.64
CA LYS A 14 -5.06 -8.80 -10.79
C LYS A 14 -4.06 -8.03 -9.95
N PHE A 15 -3.26 -8.78 -9.19
CA PHE A 15 -2.10 -8.21 -8.51
C PHE A 15 -0.91 -8.14 -9.46
N SER A 16 -0.16 -7.04 -9.37
CA SER A 16 1.08 -6.85 -10.10
C SER A 16 2.24 -7.13 -9.15
N PRO A 17 3.13 -8.09 -9.48
CA PRO A 17 4.27 -8.37 -8.62
C PRO A 17 5.29 -7.24 -8.66
N LEU A 18 5.79 -6.85 -7.50
CA LEU A 18 6.87 -5.88 -7.35
C LEU A 18 8.21 -6.55 -7.09
N THR A 19 8.21 -7.84 -6.79
CA THR A 19 9.40 -8.67 -6.64
C THR A 19 9.59 -9.51 -7.89
N GLN A 20 10.82 -10.02 -8.08
CA GLN A 20 11.14 -10.91 -9.20
C GLN A 20 11.00 -12.40 -8.83
N THR A 21 10.48 -12.66 -7.64
CA THR A 21 10.25 -14.01 -7.14
C THR A 21 8.90 -14.55 -7.60
N LEU A 22 8.74 -15.86 -7.58
CA LEU A 22 7.45 -16.47 -7.88
C LEU A 22 6.47 -16.23 -6.74
N ARG A 23 5.19 -16.05 -7.10
CA ARG A 23 4.13 -15.89 -6.12
C ARG A 23 3.97 -17.19 -5.32
N PRO A 24 4.13 -17.16 -3.99
CA PRO A 24 3.96 -18.35 -3.17
C PRO A 24 2.48 -18.70 -2.99
N ASP A 25 2.20 -19.93 -2.54
CA ASP A 25 0.84 -20.38 -2.29
C ASP A 25 0.23 -19.70 -1.06
N LYS A 26 1.05 -19.37 -0.06
CA LYS A 26 0.59 -18.73 1.16
C LYS A 26 1.05 -17.28 1.19
N LEU A 27 0.09 -16.38 1.30
CA LEU A 27 0.32 -14.95 1.32
C LEU A 27 -0.46 -14.32 2.46
N ALA A 28 0.09 -13.26 3.02
CA ALA A 28 -0.68 -12.35 3.84
C ALA A 28 -1.36 -11.31 2.95
N ASP A 29 -2.51 -10.82 3.39
CA ASP A 29 -3.23 -9.77 2.67
C ASP A 29 -3.14 -8.48 3.46
N ILE A 30 -2.87 -7.37 2.77
CA ILE A 30 -2.79 -6.04 3.40
C ILE A 30 -3.72 -5.10 2.66
N GLN A 31 -4.51 -4.34 3.42
CA GLN A 31 -5.22 -3.16 2.90
C GLN A 31 -4.71 -1.93 3.63
N THR A 32 -4.40 -0.88 2.88
CA THR A 32 -3.90 0.37 3.45
C THR A 32 -4.71 1.54 2.95
N ASP A 33 -4.78 2.58 3.77
CA ASP A 33 -5.42 3.83 3.39
C ASP A 33 -4.80 5.00 4.14
N GLY A 34 -4.79 6.17 3.49
CA GLY A 34 -4.34 7.41 4.09
C GLY A 34 -5.49 8.40 4.16
N SER A 35 -5.51 9.20 5.20
CA SER A 35 -6.50 10.26 5.40
C SER A 35 -5.80 11.54 5.80
N PHE A 36 -6.18 12.65 5.15
CA PHE A 36 -5.64 13.97 5.47
C PHE A 36 -6.81 14.92 5.66
N THR A 37 -6.96 15.45 6.88
CA THR A 37 -8.09 16.28 7.24
C THR A 37 -7.67 17.73 7.52
N ARG A 38 -8.65 18.60 7.71
CA ARG A 38 -8.40 19.99 8.08
C ARG A 38 -7.60 20.04 9.38
N GLY A 39 -6.72 21.05 9.49
CA GLY A 39 -5.80 21.14 10.62
C GLY A 39 -4.56 20.30 10.44
N ASN A 40 -4.32 19.80 9.21
CA ASN A 40 -3.13 19.05 8.84
C ASN A 40 -2.95 17.75 9.64
N VAL A 41 -4.06 17.13 10.03
CA VAL A 41 -4.02 15.83 10.68
C VAL A 41 -4.02 14.75 9.62
N SER A 42 -2.96 13.95 9.59
CA SER A 42 -2.80 12.82 8.69
C SER A 42 -2.90 11.53 9.48
N ARG A 43 -3.68 10.59 8.98
CA ARG A 43 -3.76 9.26 9.57
C ARG A 43 -3.53 8.22 8.51
N THR A 44 -2.90 7.13 8.92
CA THR A 44 -2.74 5.95 8.07
C THR A 44 -3.43 4.77 8.75
N ALA A 45 -4.02 3.91 7.94
CA ALA A 45 -4.70 2.72 8.44
C ALA A 45 -4.18 1.50 7.69
N VAL A 46 -3.97 0.41 8.42
CA VAL A 46 -3.53 -0.86 7.87
C VAL A 46 -4.40 -1.97 8.45
N ILE A 47 -4.90 -2.84 7.58
CA ILE A 47 -5.49 -4.11 7.99
C ILE A 47 -4.61 -5.21 7.40
N LEU A 48 -4.09 -6.06 8.26
CA LEU A 48 -3.24 -7.18 7.88
C LEU A 48 -3.93 -8.49 8.23
N HIS A 49 -4.12 -9.36 7.23
CA HIS A 49 -4.53 -10.74 7.45
C HIS A 49 -3.32 -11.63 7.26
N THR A 50 -2.89 -12.27 8.34
CA THR A 50 -1.72 -13.15 8.31
C THR A 50 -2.04 -14.49 7.66
N THR A 51 -1.00 -15.26 7.33
CA THR A 51 -1.16 -16.58 6.71
C THR A 51 -1.89 -17.58 7.62
N ASP A 52 -1.87 -17.35 8.94
CA ASP A 52 -2.62 -18.15 9.91
C ASP A 52 -4.01 -17.56 10.23
N LEU A 53 -4.50 -16.69 9.34
CA LEU A 53 -5.86 -16.14 9.36
C LEU A 53 -6.17 -15.24 10.56
N GLN A 54 -5.16 -14.58 11.12
CA GLN A 54 -5.36 -13.57 12.15
C GLN A 54 -5.48 -12.18 11.51
N GLU A 55 -6.38 -11.37 12.02
CA GLU A 55 -6.54 -9.99 11.57
C GLU A 55 -5.87 -9.04 12.55
N HIS A 56 -5.00 -8.18 12.04
CA HIS A 56 -4.33 -7.13 12.80
C HIS A 56 -4.64 -5.78 12.18
N LYS A 57 -4.88 -4.78 13.03
CA LYS A 57 -5.22 -3.42 12.61
C LYS A 57 -4.24 -2.44 13.22
N LEU A 58 -3.85 -1.44 12.44
CA LEU A 58 -2.91 -0.41 12.89
C LEU A 58 -3.37 0.95 12.36
N ILE A 59 -3.42 1.95 13.25
CA ILE A 59 -3.65 3.34 12.89
C ILE A 59 -2.51 4.16 13.45
N ASN A 60 -1.90 4.99 12.59
CA ASN A 60 -0.91 5.97 13.00
C ASN A 60 -1.41 7.37 12.69
N THR A 61 -1.03 8.34 13.52
CA THR A 61 -1.41 9.74 13.35
C THR A 61 -0.16 10.61 13.22
N TYR A 62 -0.18 11.53 12.27
CA TYR A 62 0.93 12.43 11.97
C TYR A 62 0.40 13.86 11.88
N PHE A 63 1.24 14.82 12.30
CA PHE A 63 0.88 16.23 12.26
C PHE A 63 1.79 17.07 11.37
N ASP A 64 2.75 16.41 10.71
CA ASP A 64 3.75 17.05 9.87
C ASP A 64 3.65 16.67 8.38
N HIS A 65 2.62 15.93 8.00
CA HIS A 65 2.42 15.60 6.59
C HIS A 65 1.89 16.81 5.83
N LYS A 66 2.23 16.91 4.56
CA LYS A 66 1.94 18.06 3.73
C LYS A 66 0.56 17.99 3.06
N ASN A 67 0.10 16.79 2.73
CA ASN A 67 -1.14 16.61 1.96
C ASN A 67 -1.59 15.16 1.98
N SER A 68 -2.73 14.90 1.32
CA SER A 68 -3.29 13.55 1.23
C SER A 68 -2.39 12.57 0.48
N GLY A 69 -1.63 13.05 -0.51
CA GLY A 69 -0.68 12.20 -1.22
C GLY A 69 0.37 11.62 -0.29
N GLU A 70 0.89 12.43 0.62
CA GLU A 70 1.85 11.94 1.61
C GLU A 70 1.23 10.90 2.53
N SER A 71 -0.02 11.10 2.97
CA SER A 71 -0.73 10.12 3.79
C SER A 71 -0.84 8.77 3.07
N GLU A 72 -1.17 8.78 1.78
CA GLU A 72 -1.32 7.56 1.01
C GLU A 72 0.00 6.81 0.86
N TRP A 73 1.06 7.51 0.47
CA TRP A 73 2.39 6.90 0.38
C TRP A 73 2.83 6.32 1.72
N CYS A 74 2.63 7.09 2.79
CA CYS A 74 2.99 6.66 4.14
C CYS A 74 2.21 5.41 4.56
N SER A 75 0.93 5.31 4.19
CA SER A 75 0.11 4.15 4.54
C SER A 75 0.67 2.85 3.95
N ILE A 76 1.18 2.90 2.73
CA ILE A 76 1.75 1.72 2.08
C ILE A 76 3.06 1.32 2.78
N LEU A 77 3.91 2.30 3.08
CA LEU A 77 5.14 2.02 3.82
C LEU A 77 4.83 1.39 5.18
N ASN A 78 3.86 1.96 5.90
CA ASN A 78 3.43 1.42 7.19
C ASN A 78 2.91 -0.02 7.05
N GLY A 79 2.16 -0.29 5.99
CA GLY A 79 1.63 -1.64 5.74
C GLY A 79 2.73 -2.67 5.56
N LEU A 80 3.74 -2.36 4.75
CA LEU A 80 4.85 -3.27 4.52
C LEU A 80 5.69 -3.47 5.78
N GLN A 81 5.97 -2.39 6.51
CA GLN A 81 6.71 -2.47 7.77
C GLN A 81 5.96 -3.29 8.81
N TYR A 82 4.64 -3.14 8.87
CA TYR A 82 3.81 -3.90 9.79
C TYR A 82 3.83 -5.39 9.47
N ALA A 83 3.75 -5.73 8.18
CA ALA A 83 3.83 -7.12 7.74
C ALA A 83 5.18 -7.75 8.14
N ILE A 84 6.28 -7.03 7.93
CA ILE A 84 7.61 -7.50 8.32
C ILE A 84 7.67 -7.72 9.83
N LYS A 85 7.14 -6.79 10.61
CA LYS A 85 7.09 -6.90 12.06
C LYS A 85 6.31 -8.12 12.52
N LYS A 86 5.31 -8.54 11.77
CA LYS A 86 4.47 -9.70 12.07
C LYS A 86 4.97 -10.97 11.37
N ASP A 87 6.20 -10.97 10.90
CA ASP A 87 6.85 -12.11 10.23
C ASP A 87 6.13 -12.59 8.97
N GLN A 88 5.50 -11.66 8.26
CA GLN A 88 4.82 -11.95 6.99
C GLN A 88 5.72 -11.48 5.85
N GLY A 89 6.53 -12.40 5.32
CA GLY A 89 7.49 -12.06 4.26
C GLY A 89 6.91 -12.05 2.85
N SER A 90 5.71 -12.59 2.65
CA SER A 90 5.05 -12.64 1.35
C SER A 90 3.66 -12.04 1.48
N VAL A 91 3.38 -10.96 0.73
CA VAL A 91 2.15 -10.21 0.89
C VAL A 91 1.56 -9.78 -0.44
N GLU A 92 0.24 -9.62 -0.45
CA GLU A 92 -0.48 -8.89 -1.50
C GLU A 92 -1.17 -7.70 -0.86
N LEU A 93 -0.88 -6.51 -1.39
CA LEU A 93 -1.32 -5.24 -0.83
C LEU A 93 -2.34 -4.57 -1.76
N GLU A 94 -3.45 -4.11 -1.18
CA GLU A 94 -4.50 -3.36 -1.86
C GLU A 94 -4.56 -1.95 -1.32
N ASN A 95 -4.74 -0.98 -2.22
CA ASN A 95 -4.89 0.43 -1.87
C ASN A 95 -5.76 1.09 -2.93
N ASP A 96 -6.52 2.12 -2.55
CA ASP A 96 -7.47 2.77 -3.44
C ASP A 96 -6.93 4.07 -4.07
N CYS A 97 -5.68 4.41 -3.85
CA CYS A 97 -5.05 5.57 -4.46
C CYS A 97 -4.37 5.17 -5.77
N LEU A 98 -5.10 5.31 -6.87
CA LEU A 98 -4.64 4.84 -8.18
C LEU A 98 -3.28 5.43 -8.58
N PRO A 99 -3.01 6.75 -8.45
CA PRO A 99 -1.71 7.28 -8.85
C PRO A 99 -0.53 6.66 -8.12
N VAL A 100 -0.69 6.36 -6.83
CA VAL A 100 0.38 5.75 -6.04
C VAL A 100 0.65 4.31 -6.52
N ILE A 101 -0.42 3.53 -6.70
CA ILE A 101 -0.29 2.15 -7.18
C ILE A 101 0.35 2.11 -8.57
N GLN A 102 -0.04 3.02 -9.47
CA GLN A 102 0.55 3.11 -10.81
C GLN A 102 2.05 3.40 -10.75
N GLN A 103 2.45 4.34 -9.91
CA GLN A 103 3.87 4.68 -9.79
C GLN A 103 4.69 3.50 -9.27
N LEU A 104 4.13 2.70 -8.36
CA LEU A 104 4.80 1.49 -7.88
C LEU A 104 4.90 0.43 -8.98
N ILE A 105 3.82 0.16 -9.70
CA ILE A 105 3.80 -0.87 -10.75
C ILE A 105 4.76 -0.53 -11.87
N TYR A 106 4.77 0.74 -12.32
CA TYR A 106 5.60 1.17 -13.45
C TYR A 106 6.96 1.69 -13.04
N ARG A 107 7.32 1.57 -11.77
CA ARG A 107 8.62 1.97 -11.24
C ARG A 107 8.93 3.44 -11.52
N LYS A 108 7.93 4.29 -11.35
CA LYS A 108 8.05 5.72 -11.61
C LYS A 108 8.16 6.48 -10.28
N GLN A 109 9.37 6.93 -9.97
CA GLN A 109 9.62 7.68 -8.74
C GLN A 109 8.88 9.02 -8.76
N PRO A 110 8.19 9.40 -7.67
CA PRO A 110 7.58 10.72 -7.58
C PRO A 110 8.61 11.83 -7.71
N ARG A 111 8.22 12.94 -8.36
CA ARG A 111 9.13 14.06 -8.57
C ARG A 111 9.40 14.84 -7.29
N LYS A 112 8.39 14.98 -6.43
CA LYS A 112 8.54 15.74 -5.19
C LYS A 112 9.41 14.95 -4.22
N GLU A 113 10.42 15.62 -3.69
CA GLU A 113 11.42 14.97 -2.85
C GLU A 113 10.82 14.29 -1.61
N TYR A 114 9.86 14.93 -0.98
CA TYR A 114 9.25 14.35 0.22
C TYR A 114 8.43 13.09 -0.08
N LEU A 115 7.90 12.95 -1.31
CA LEU A 115 7.21 11.73 -1.74
C LEU A 115 8.21 10.67 -2.20
N ALA A 116 9.30 11.11 -2.87
CA ALA A 116 10.36 10.20 -3.29
C ALA A 116 10.97 9.45 -2.09
N TYR A 117 11.01 10.09 -0.92
CA TYR A 117 11.44 9.44 0.31
C TYR A 117 10.64 8.16 0.59
N TYR A 118 9.31 8.23 0.48
CA TYR A 118 8.46 7.05 0.70
C TYR A 118 8.68 5.99 -0.36
N TYR A 119 8.79 6.41 -1.62
CA TYR A 119 9.04 5.49 -2.72
C TYR A 119 10.33 4.69 -2.50
N ILE A 120 11.41 5.38 -2.16
CA ILE A 120 12.71 4.74 -1.90
C ILE A 120 12.62 3.83 -0.67
N SER A 121 11.95 4.28 0.39
CA SER A 121 11.77 3.50 1.61
C SER A 121 10.96 2.23 1.34
N ILE A 122 9.91 2.33 0.54
CA ILE A 122 9.09 1.19 0.14
C ILE A 122 9.94 0.17 -0.64
N LEU A 123 10.76 0.64 -1.59
CA LEU A 123 11.64 -0.27 -2.33
C LEU A 123 12.64 -0.98 -1.43
N LYS A 124 13.14 -0.30 -0.38
CA LYS A 124 14.02 -0.93 0.60
C LYS A 124 13.31 -2.03 1.37
N GLU A 125 12.06 -1.79 1.78
CA GLU A 125 11.27 -2.82 2.48
C GLU A 125 11.01 -4.01 1.56
N ILE A 126 10.65 -3.76 0.31
CA ILE A 126 10.39 -4.83 -0.67
C ILE A 126 11.61 -5.72 -0.86
N LYS A 127 12.82 -5.15 -0.84
CA LYS A 127 14.06 -5.92 -0.98
C LYS A 127 14.26 -6.94 0.15
N GLN A 128 13.68 -6.68 1.31
CA GLN A 128 13.77 -7.57 2.47
C GLN A 128 12.70 -8.66 2.45
N MET A 129 11.75 -8.58 1.51
CA MET A 129 10.59 -9.46 1.49
C MET A 129 10.76 -10.54 0.42
N ASP A 130 10.10 -11.67 0.64
CA ASP A 130 10.14 -12.78 -0.29
C ASP A 130 9.26 -12.52 -1.51
N TYR A 131 8.09 -11.92 -1.30
CA TYR A 131 7.16 -11.60 -2.39
C TYR A 131 6.27 -10.42 -2.01
N VAL A 132 6.09 -9.48 -2.93
CA VAL A 132 5.13 -8.38 -2.78
C VAL A 132 4.39 -8.22 -4.10
N GLY A 133 3.07 -8.30 -4.04
CA GLY A 133 2.18 -7.92 -5.14
C GLY A 133 1.32 -6.75 -4.71
N VAL A 134 0.97 -5.88 -5.63
CA VAL A 134 0.08 -4.74 -5.34
C VAL A 134 -1.07 -4.69 -6.35
N ARG A 135 -2.18 -4.13 -5.89
CA ARG A 135 -3.36 -3.95 -6.72
C ARG A 135 -4.12 -2.70 -6.25
N TRP A 136 -4.63 -1.94 -7.23
CA TRP A 136 -5.61 -0.91 -6.94
C TRP A 136 -6.98 -1.54 -6.74
N ILE A 137 -7.72 -1.05 -5.77
CA ILE A 137 -9.11 -1.43 -5.54
C ILE A 137 -9.97 -0.18 -5.44
N PRO A 138 -11.26 -0.25 -5.82
CA PRO A 138 -12.17 0.87 -5.54
C PRO A 138 -12.28 1.14 -4.05
N ARG A 139 -12.53 2.39 -3.70
CA ARG A 139 -12.59 2.83 -2.30
C ARG A 139 -13.60 2.02 -1.48
N GLU A 140 -14.74 1.70 -2.06
CA GLU A 140 -15.80 0.94 -1.36
C GLU A 140 -15.39 -0.47 -0.97
N PHE A 141 -14.32 -1.01 -1.56
CA PHE A 141 -13.79 -2.31 -1.20
C PHE A 141 -12.59 -2.23 -0.23
N ASN A 142 -12.17 -1.02 0.13
CA ASN A 142 -11.04 -0.85 1.02
C ASN A 142 -11.52 -0.76 2.48
N ARG A 143 -11.38 -1.87 3.20
CA ARG A 143 -11.79 -1.93 4.60
C ARG A 143 -10.93 -1.05 5.52
N ALA A 144 -9.71 -0.72 5.12
CA ALA A 144 -8.84 0.13 5.92
C ALA A 144 -9.45 1.53 6.14
N ASP A 145 -10.21 2.05 5.15
CA ASP A 145 -10.91 3.33 5.29
C ASP A 145 -11.88 3.33 6.47
N GLU A 146 -12.44 2.18 6.82
CA GLU A 146 -13.39 2.06 7.93
C GLU A 146 -12.74 2.33 9.28
N LEU A 147 -11.44 2.10 9.41
CA LEU A 147 -10.73 2.30 10.68
C LEU A 147 -10.73 3.77 11.11
N PHE A 148 -10.83 4.70 10.15
CA PHE A 148 -10.86 6.13 10.46
C PHE A 148 -12.16 6.56 11.12
N ARG A 149 -13.20 5.72 11.09
CA ARG A 149 -14.52 6.03 11.63
C ARG A 149 -14.80 5.37 12.97
N LEU A 150 -13.85 4.61 13.45
CA LEU A 150 -14.00 3.91 14.75
C LEU A 150 -13.72 4.83 15.93
#